data_80ecfabeedf471cabd8bae41be056a74
#
_entry.id   80ecfabeedf471cabd8bae41be056a74
#
_cell.length_a   1.000
_cell.length_b   1.000
_cell.length_c   1.000
_cell.angle_alpha   90.00
_cell.angle_beta   90.00
_cell.angle_gamma   90.00
#
_symmetry.space_group_name_H-M   'P 1'
#
loop_
_entity.id
_entity.type
_entity.pdbx_description
1 polymer ?
#
loop_
_entity_poly.entity_id
_entity_poly.type
_entity_poly.pdbx_seq_one_letter_code
_entity_poly.pdbx_strand_id
1 'polypeptide(L)'
;MNTLRVALVQQAADLDPAVNRGRLAELVPEDTDLVVLPEAYARDFGEAGSDVSAFAEPVDGPFATEVARVADTRGTTVVAGMFEPGKDPDRPFNTLVVRGATEAAYRKIHLYDSFGYRESDRLTAGDVEPLVVEIGGFAVGLMTCYDLRFPELARALVDRGAEVLVVPAAWVAGPRKVEHWRTLVRARAIENTVFVAAVGQPGPRYSGHSLVVDPLGDVVAEGGEGPEVLAATLHRDVLAEARRTNPSLANRRM
;
A
#
# COMPACT_ATOMS: atom_id res chain seq x y z
N MET A 1 17.02 -7.15 12.51
CA MET A 1 16.57 -6.01 13.35
C MET A 1 15.31 -6.43 14.12
N ASN A 2 15.10 -5.88 15.34
CA ASN A 2 13.91 -6.19 16.14
C ASN A 2 12.77 -5.20 15.92
N THR A 3 13.02 -4.11 15.21
CA THR A 3 12.06 -3.05 14.96
C THR A 3 12.07 -2.64 13.50
N LEU A 4 10.93 -2.16 12.99
CA LEU A 4 10.76 -1.52 11.68
C LEU A 4 10.06 -0.18 11.89
N ARG A 5 10.73 0.92 11.56
CA ARG A 5 10.17 2.27 11.62
C ARG A 5 9.44 2.54 10.30
N VAL A 6 8.14 2.77 10.38
CA VAL A 6 7.27 2.94 9.21
C VAL A 6 6.71 4.37 9.19
N ALA A 7 6.69 5.00 8.03
CA ALA A 7 5.96 6.23 7.77
C ALA A 7 4.91 6.02 6.68
N LEU A 8 3.66 6.37 6.98
CA LEU A 8 2.56 6.41 6.03
C LEU A 8 2.36 7.86 5.59
N VAL A 9 2.60 8.14 4.32
CA VAL A 9 2.49 9.51 3.76
C VAL A 9 1.10 9.67 3.17
N GLN A 10 0.14 10.14 3.97
CA GLN A 10 -1.22 10.45 3.53
C GLN A 10 -1.22 11.78 2.78
N GLN A 11 -0.94 11.72 1.48
CA GLN A 11 -0.83 12.89 0.61
C GLN A 11 -1.64 12.69 -0.67
N ALA A 12 -2.34 13.73 -1.10
CA ALA A 12 -3.03 13.72 -2.37
C ALA A 12 -2.05 13.71 -3.54
N ALA A 13 -2.29 12.83 -4.50
CA ALA A 13 -1.63 12.88 -5.79
C ALA A 13 -2.25 13.99 -6.65
N ASP A 14 -1.41 14.71 -7.39
CA ASP A 14 -1.81 15.66 -8.42
C ASP A 14 -2.10 14.91 -9.74
N LEU A 15 -2.83 15.56 -10.65
CA LEU A 15 -3.03 15.08 -12.02
C LEU A 15 -1.78 15.24 -12.90
N ASP A 16 -0.87 16.14 -12.52
CA ASP A 16 0.42 16.32 -13.19
C ASP A 16 1.48 15.42 -12.53
N PRO A 17 2.01 14.41 -13.24
CA PRO A 17 3.07 13.55 -12.71
C PRO A 17 4.34 14.29 -12.30
N ALA A 18 4.65 15.41 -12.96
CA ALA A 18 5.85 16.19 -12.63
C ALA A 18 5.75 16.84 -11.24
N VAL A 19 4.54 17.27 -10.83
CA VAL A 19 4.29 17.81 -9.51
C VAL A 19 4.51 16.75 -8.43
N ASN A 20 3.95 15.55 -8.62
CA ASN A 20 4.08 14.45 -7.66
C ASN A 20 5.54 14.01 -7.52
N ARG A 21 6.22 13.84 -8.64
CA ARG A 21 7.65 13.48 -8.66
C ARG A 21 8.51 14.53 -7.96
N GLY A 22 8.25 15.82 -8.20
CA GLY A 22 9.00 16.91 -7.59
C GLY A 22 8.86 17.01 -6.06
N ARG A 23 7.76 16.48 -5.49
CA ARG A 23 7.49 16.51 -4.04
C ARG A 23 8.08 15.32 -3.26
N LEU A 24 8.55 14.27 -3.93
CA LEU A 24 8.99 13.05 -3.24
C LEU A 24 10.05 13.29 -2.17
N ALA A 25 11.05 14.13 -2.47
CA ALA A 25 12.13 14.44 -1.53
C ALA A 25 11.68 15.19 -0.27
N GLU A 26 10.59 15.97 -0.36
CA GLU A 26 9.99 16.67 0.78
C GLU A 26 9.11 15.73 1.62
N LEU A 27 8.42 14.82 0.97
CA LEU A 27 7.43 13.94 1.60
C LEU A 27 8.04 12.69 2.25
N VAL A 28 9.20 12.24 1.80
CA VAL A 28 9.88 11.07 2.37
C VAL A 28 10.68 11.50 3.59
N PRO A 29 10.25 11.15 4.83
CA PRO A 29 10.93 11.56 6.05
C PRO A 29 12.28 10.85 6.21
N GLU A 30 13.15 11.45 7.01
CA GLU A 30 14.40 10.86 7.48
C GLU A 30 14.13 9.87 8.62
N ASP A 31 15.12 9.06 8.97
CA ASP A 31 15.07 8.13 10.10
C ASP A 31 13.94 7.09 10.05
N THR A 32 13.52 6.68 8.87
CA THR A 32 12.53 5.63 8.63
C THR A 32 13.14 4.47 7.85
N ASP A 33 12.66 3.25 8.10
CA ASP A 33 13.11 2.04 7.39
C ASP A 33 12.20 1.75 6.19
N LEU A 34 10.90 2.10 6.31
CA LEU A 34 9.87 1.92 5.29
C LEU A 34 8.97 3.16 5.19
N VAL A 35 8.88 3.74 4.01
CA VAL A 35 7.94 4.81 3.69
C VAL A 35 6.92 4.30 2.68
N VAL A 36 5.64 4.54 2.94
CA VAL A 36 4.55 4.11 2.08
C VAL A 36 3.77 5.32 1.59
N LEU A 37 3.76 5.55 0.27
CA LEU A 37 2.90 6.52 -0.40
C LEU A 37 1.61 5.82 -0.90
N PRO A 38 0.53 6.57 -1.14
CA PRO A 38 -0.73 5.98 -1.57
C PRO A 38 -0.69 5.29 -2.94
N GLU A 39 -1.76 4.55 -3.26
CA GLU A 39 -2.07 4.06 -4.60
C GLU A 39 -2.13 5.22 -5.60
N ALA A 40 -1.63 4.99 -6.83
CA ALA A 40 -1.64 5.97 -7.93
C ALA A 40 -0.98 7.32 -7.55
N TYR A 41 0.04 7.29 -6.69
CA TYR A 41 0.71 8.52 -6.27
C TYR A 41 1.49 9.20 -7.41
N ALA A 42 2.00 8.45 -8.38
CA ALA A 42 2.66 9.04 -9.55
C ALA A 42 1.75 10.03 -10.31
N ARG A 43 0.45 9.73 -10.34
CA ARG A 43 -0.61 10.56 -10.92
C ARG A 43 -1.96 10.08 -10.39
N ASP A 44 -2.82 10.99 -9.90
CA ASP A 44 -4.18 10.64 -9.47
C ASP A 44 -5.02 10.03 -10.61
N PHE A 45 -5.99 9.19 -10.28
CA PHE A 45 -6.88 8.59 -11.28
C PHE A 45 -7.65 9.61 -12.13
N GLY A 46 -7.85 10.83 -11.62
CA GLY A 46 -8.70 11.83 -12.27
C GLY A 46 -10.20 11.52 -12.07
N GLU A 47 -11.08 12.12 -12.85
CA GLU A 47 -12.50 11.82 -12.81
C GLU A 47 -12.79 10.35 -13.10
N ALA A 48 -13.91 9.84 -12.57
CA ALA A 48 -14.30 8.44 -12.77
C ALA A 48 -14.36 8.09 -14.28
N GLY A 49 -13.61 7.05 -14.68
CA GLY A 49 -13.50 6.63 -16.07
C GLY A 49 -12.49 7.41 -16.91
N SER A 50 -11.69 8.30 -16.32
CA SER A 50 -10.58 8.96 -17.03
C SER A 50 -9.61 7.94 -17.62
N ASP A 51 -9.07 8.28 -18.77
CA ASP A 51 -7.97 7.53 -19.38
C ASP A 51 -6.66 7.91 -18.69
N VAL A 52 -5.97 6.91 -18.14
CA VAL A 52 -4.68 7.05 -17.49
C VAL A 52 -3.53 6.48 -18.29
N SER A 53 -3.80 5.90 -19.47
CA SER A 53 -2.82 5.20 -20.30
C SER A 53 -1.66 6.08 -20.74
N ALA A 54 -1.93 7.35 -21.08
CA ALA A 54 -0.93 8.33 -21.48
C ALA A 54 0.08 8.69 -20.35
N PHE A 55 -0.21 8.32 -19.10
CA PHE A 55 0.61 8.59 -17.94
C PHE A 55 1.30 7.34 -17.38
N ALA A 56 1.16 6.21 -18.08
CA ALA A 56 1.84 4.98 -17.72
C ALA A 56 3.34 5.08 -18.04
N GLU A 57 4.17 4.76 -17.07
CA GLU A 57 5.63 4.73 -17.18
C GLU A 57 6.15 3.31 -16.92
N PRO A 58 7.25 2.88 -17.56
CA PRO A 58 7.92 1.64 -17.18
C PRO A 58 8.33 1.65 -15.69
N VAL A 59 8.48 0.48 -15.09
CA VAL A 59 8.90 0.36 -13.68
C VAL A 59 10.33 0.87 -13.42
N ASP A 60 11.09 1.17 -14.45
CA ASP A 60 12.39 1.84 -14.44
C ASP A 60 12.31 3.26 -15.06
N GLY A 61 11.10 3.78 -15.26
CA GLY A 61 10.83 5.09 -15.81
C GLY A 61 11.10 6.25 -14.83
N PRO A 62 10.80 7.50 -15.25
CA PRO A 62 11.13 8.72 -14.51
C PRO A 62 10.60 8.74 -13.08
N PHE A 63 9.36 8.25 -12.83
CA PHE A 63 8.81 8.23 -11.48
C PHE A 63 9.55 7.24 -10.58
N ALA A 64 9.69 6.00 -11.01
CA ALA A 64 10.35 4.96 -10.23
C ALA A 64 11.85 5.27 -9.98
N THR A 65 12.52 5.91 -10.95
CA THR A 65 13.91 6.39 -10.82
C THR A 65 14.00 7.48 -9.75
N GLU A 66 13.07 8.42 -9.70
CA GLU A 66 13.08 9.46 -8.66
C GLU A 66 12.75 8.88 -7.27
N VAL A 67 11.83 7.91 -7.20
CA VAL A 67 11.56 7.17 -5.94
C VAL A 67 12.85 6.47 -5.46
N ALA A 68 13.60 5.81 -6.35
CA ALA A 68 14.87 5.17 -6.01
C ALA A 68 15.91 6.18 -5.51
N ARG A 69 16.07 7.30 -6.24
CA ARG A 69 17.01 8.37 -5.85
C ARG A 69 16.71 8.92 -4.46
N VAL A 70 15.42 9.16 -4.15
CA VAL A 70 15.00 9.68 -2.84
C VAL A 70 15.20 8.61 -1.75
N ALA A 71 14.84 7.36 -2.03
CA ALA A 71 15.03 6.23 -1.12
C ALA A 71 16.51 6.07 -0.72
N ASP A 72 17.42 6.11 -1.71
CA ASP A 72 18.86 6.03 -1.48
C ASP A 72 19.39 7.22 -0.68
N THR A 73 18.94 8.43 -1.01
CA THR A 73 19.36 9.65 -0.31
C THR A 73 18.94 9.64 1.17
N ARG A 74 17.77 9.06 1.47
CA ARG A 74 17.20 8.98 2.82
C ARG A 74 17.61 7.71 3.58
N GLY A 75 18.26 6.74 2.90
CA GLY A 75 18.60 5.44 3.49
C GLY A 75 17.38 4.61 3.91
N THR A 76 16.29 4.71 3.15
CA THR A 76 14.99 4.05 3.42
C THR A 76 14.54 3.19 2.25
N THR A 77 13.51 2.39 2.44
CA THR A 77 12.77 1.75 1.34
C THR A 77 11.44 2.46 1.15
N VAL A 78 11.11 2.82 -0.09
CA VAL A 78 9.87 3.51 -0.44
C VAL A 78 8.97 2.59 -1.27
N VAL A 79 7.69 2.50 -0.88
CA VAL A 79 6.61 1.87 -1.65
C VAL A 79 5.71 2.98 -2.19
N ALA A 80 5.50 3.02 -3.51
CA ALA A 80 4.70 4.06 -4.16
C ALA A 80 3.87 3.51 -5.32
N GLY A 81 2.64 4.03 -5.50
CA GLY A 81 1.74 3.63 -6.57
C GLY A 81 1.98 4.40 -7.87
N MET A 82 1.94 3.69 -9.02
CA MET A 82 2.03 4.26 -10.35
C MET A 82 1.20 3.47 -11.37
N PHE A 83 1.05 4.01 -12.57
CA PHE A 83 0.54 3.26 -13.73
C PHE A 83 1.73 2.73 -14.55
N GLU A 84 1.68 1.45 -14.93
CA GLU A 84 2.69 0.76 -15.71
C GLU A 84 2.13 0.30 -17.05
N PRO A 85 2.82 0.49 -18.20
CA PRO A 85 2.35 0.01 -19.49
C PRO A 85 2.02 -1.48 -19.49
N GLY A 86 0.85 -1.85 -19.99
CA GLY A 86 0.41 -3.22 -20.18
C GLY A 86 0.62 -3.72 -21.61
N LYS A 87 0.18 -4.95 -21.88
CA LYS A 87 0.12 -5.50 -23.24
C LYS A 87 -0.91 -4.76 -24.11
N ASP A 88 -1.99 -4.32 -23.49
CA ASP A 88 -2.99 -3.44 -24.07
C ASP A 88 -2.57 -2.00 -23.77
N PRO A 89 -2.23 -1.19 -24.78
CA PRO A 89 -1.73 0.17 -24.57
C PRO A 89 -2.77 1.09 -23.92
N ASP A 90 -4.07 0.79 -24.08
CA ASP A 90 -5.16 1.59 -23.52
C ASP A 90 -5.52 1.19 -22.07
N ARG A 91 -4.95 0.08 -21.58
CA ARG A 91 -5.22 -0.45 -20.24
C ARG A 91 -3.94 -0.81 -19.49
N PRO A 92 -3.26 0.19 -18.89
CA PRO A 92 -2.07 -0.04 -18.08
C PRO A 92 -2.38 -0.86 -16.82
N PHE A 93 -1.34 -1.31 -16.14
CA PHE A 93 -1.43 -1.87 -14.79
C PHE A 93 -1.43 -0.77 -13.74
N ASN A 94 -2.11 -1.01 -12.63
CA ASN A 94 -1.95 -0.29 -11.37
C ASN A 94 -0.86 -1.01 -10.58
N THR A 95 0.29 -0.37 -10.43
CA THR A 95 1.52 -1.01 -9.94
C THR A 95 2.07 -0.29 -8.72
N LEU A 96 2.46 -1.03 -7.69
CA LEU A 96 3.32 -0.53 -6.62
C LEU A 96 4.77 -0.81 -6.99
N VAL A 97 5.60 0.21 -6.95
CA VAL A 97 7.06 0.03 -7.00
C VAL A 97 7.63 0.08 -5.60
N VAL A 98 8.61 -0.79 -5.34
CA VAL A 98 9.43 -0.80 -4.12
C VAL A 98 10.83 -0.38 -4.53
N ARG A 99 11.40 0.63 -3.90
CA ARG A 99 12.74 1.15 -4.19
C ARG A 99 13.52 1.44 -2.90
N GLY A 100 14.80 1.17 -2.93
CA GLY A 100 15.74 1.29 -1.82
C GLY A 100 16.61 0.04 -1.69
N ALA A 101 16.84 -0.44 -0.47
CA ALA A 101 17.62 -1.66 -0.26
C ALA A 101 17.04 -2.92 -0.93
N THR A 102 15.74 -2.90 -1.21
CA THR A 102 15.01 -3.94 -1.96
C THR A 102 14.30 -3.28 -3.14
N GLU A 103 14.36 -3.91 -4.32
CA GLU A 103 13.62 -3.47 -5.50
C GLU A 103 12.60 -4.54 -5.92
N ALA A 104 11.36 -4.09 -6.14
CA ALA A 104 10.28 -4.95 -6.61
C ALA A 104 9.19 -4.14 -7.31
N ALA A 105 8.25 -4.84 -7.96
CA ALA A 105 7.02 -4.27 -8.48
C ALA A 105 5.86 -5.24 -8.26
N TYR A 106 4.73 -4.73 -7.76
CA TYR A 106 3.50 -5.49 -7.54
C TYR A 106 2.37 -4.88 -8.36
N ARG A 107 1.79 -5.63 -9.27
CA ARG A 107 0.62 -5.25 -10.05
C ARG A 107 -0.64 -5.66 -9.30
N LYS A 108 -1.54 -4.70 -9.09
CA LYS A 108 -2.84 -4.92 -8.41
C LYS A 108 -3.58 -6.09 -9.02
N ILE A 109 -3.94 -7.08 -8.19
CA ILE A 109 -4.61 -8.30 -8.62
C ILE A 109 -6.11 -8.06 -8.79
N HIS A 110 -6.76 -7.43 -7.80
CA HIS A 110 -8.20 -7.24 -7.79
C HIS A 110 -8.56 -5.81 -8.18
N LEU A 111 -9.09 -5.63 -9.39
CA LEU A 111 -9.57 -4.35 -9.88
C LEU A 111 -10.92 -3.98 -9.22
N TYR A 112 -11.14 -2.68 -9.01
CA TYR A 112 -12.33 -2.17 -8.35
C TYR A 112 -13.53 -2.14 -9.30
N ASP A 113 -14.17 -3.29 -9.50
CA ASP A 113 -15.41 -3.44 -10.26
C ASP A 113 -16.59 -3.53 -9.29
N SER A 114 -16.96 -2.37 -8.71
CA SER A 114 -17.97 -2.35 -7.63
C SER A 114 -18.59 -0.96 -7.48
N PHE A 115 -19.75 -0.90 -6.83
CA PHE A 115 -20.48 0.35 -6.56
C PHE A 115 -20.78 1.20 -7.80
N GLY A 116 -21.07 0.54 -8.94
CA GLY A 116 -21.40 1.21 -10.21
C GLY A 116 -20.22 1.73 -11.01
N TYR A 117 -18.99 1.38 -10.61
CA TYR A 117 -17.75 1.68 -11.33
C TYR A 117 -17.02 0.39 -11.72
N ARG A 118 -16.33 0.42 -12.86
CA ARG A 118 -15.51 -0.70 -13.36
C ARG A 118 -14.11 -0.22 -13.70
N GLU A 119 -13.16 -0.53 -12.82
CA GLU A 119 -11.75 -0.23 -13.02
C GLU A 119 -11.19 -1.05 -14.20
N SER A 120 -11.72 -2.28 -14.42
CA SER A 120 -11.33 -3.16 -15.52
C SER A 120 -11.64 -2.63 -16.93
N ASP A 121 -12.48 -1.60 -17.04
CA ASP A 121 -12.69 -0.93 -18.33
C ASP A 121 -11.47 -0.06 -18.73
N ARG A 122 -10.60 0.30 -17.77
CA ARG A 122 -9.47 1.22 -17.96
C ARG A 122 -8.11 0.61 -17.58
N LEU A 123 -8.08 -0.43 -16.77
CA LEU A 123 -6.85 -1.06 -16.29
C LEU A 123 -6.83 -2.56 -16.57
N THR A 124 -5.64 -3.12 -16.58
CA THR A 124 -5.40 -4.57 -16.64
C THR A 124 -5.09 -5.09 -15.25
N ALA A 125 -5.71 -6.21 -14.85
CA ALA A 125 -5.37 -6.90 -13.61
C ALA A 125 -3.97 -7.51 -13.69
N GLY A 126 -3.24 -7.48 -12.59
CA GLY A 126 -2.00 -8.22 -12.43
C GLY A 126 -2.24 -9.74 -12.40
N ASP A 127 -1.18 -10.49 -12.62
CA ASP A 127 -1.20 -11.94 -12.42
C ASP A 127 -1.46 -12.29 -10.94
N VAL A 128 -2.06 -13.45 -10.68
CA VAL A 128 -2.36 -13.90 -9.31
C VAL A 128 -1.07 -14.40 -8.63
N GLU A 129 -0.17 -13.47 -8.36
CA GLU A 129 1.12 -13.71 -7.74
C GLU A 129 1.30 -12.85 -6.49
N PRO A 130 0.94 -13.36 -5.29
CA PRO A 130 1.19 -12.66 -4.04
C PRO A 130 2.68 -12.39 -3.85
N LEU A 131 3.06 -11.12 -3.61
CA LEU A 131 4.45 -10.69 -3.51
C LEU A 131 4.80 -10.33 -2.06
N VAL A 132 5.85 -10.97 -1.54
CA VAL A 132 6.48 -10.65 -0.25
C VAL A 132 7.91 -10.24 -0.52
N VAL A 133 8.36 -9.14 0.09
CA VAL A 133 9.71 -8.60 0.00
C VAL A 133 10.31 -8.42 1.39
N GLU A 134 11.64 -8.44 1.51
CA GLU A 134 12.31 -8.14 2.77
C GLU A 134 12.62 -6.65 2.86
N ILE A 135 12.18 -5.99 3.95
CA ILE A 135 12.45 -4.59 4.25
C ILE A 135 12.81 -4.45 5.72
N GLY A 136 14.00 -3.92 6.02
CA GLY A 136 14.47 -3.76 7.40
C GLY A 136 14.51 -5.06 8.21
N GLY A 137 14.67 -6.21 7.52
CA GLY A 137 14.65 -7.54 8.10
C GLY A 137 13.25 -8.10 8.40
N PHE A 138 12.17 -7.40 8.01
CA PHE A 138 10.79 -7.89 8.08
C PHE A 138 10.31 -8.36 6.71
N ALA A 139 9.54 -9.44 6.69
CA ALA A 139 8.84 -9.91 5.50
C ALA A 139 7.56 -9.07 5.28
N VAL A 140 7.52 -8.28 4.22
CA VAL A 140 6.46 -7.32 3.91
C VAL A 140 5.67 -7.78 2.71
N GLY A 141 4.38 -8.07 2.91
CA GLY A 141 3.43 -8.44 1.87
C GLY A 141 2.76 -7.21 1.25
N LEU A 142 2.65 -7.17 -0.07
CA LEU A 142 2.09 -6.03 -0.81
C LEU A 142 0.64 -6.31 -1.23
N MET A 143 -0.23 -5.35 -0.99
CA MET A 143 -1.63 -5.30 -1.41
C MET A 143 -1.94 -3.88 -1.89
N THR A 144 -2.93 -3.70 -2.77
CA THR A 144 -3.35 -2.38 -3.23
C THR A 144 -4.86 -2.20 -3.05
N CYS A 145 -5.28 -1.24 -2.23
CA CYS A 145 -6.65 -0.71 -2.15
C CYS A 145 -7.72 -1.82 -2.10
N TYR A 146 -8.36 -2.12 -3.23
CA TYR A 146 -9.45 -3.10 -3.33
C TYR A 146 -9.02 -4.53 -2.96
N ASP A 147 -7.73 -4.87 -3.08
CA ASP A 147 -7.16 -6.14 -2.60
C ASP A 147 -7.49 -6.38 -1.12
N LEU A 148 -7.65 -5.30 -0.33
CA LEU A 148 -8.02 -5.38 1.08
C LEU A 148 -9.35 -6.12 1.32
N ARG A 149 -10.24 -6.19 0.32
CA ARG A 149 -11.52 -6.91 0.44
C ARG A 149 -11.40 -8.42 0.29
N PHE A 150 -10.26 -8.90 -0.13
CA PHE A 150 -10.01 -10.32 -0.45
C PHE A 150 -9.10 -10.94 0.62
N PRO A 151 -9.68 -11.60 1.65
CA PRO A 151 -8.89 -12.23 2.72
C PRO A 151 -7.94 -13.30 2.20
N GLU A 152 -8.25 -13.90 1.05
CA GLU A 152 -7.45 -14.94 0.38
C GLU A 152 -6.06 -14.42 0.03
N LEU A 153 -5.95 -13.18 -0.47
CA LEU A 153 -4.66 -12.58 -0.80
C LEU A 153 -3.83 -12.31 0.46
N ALA A 154 -4.45 -11.72 1.50
CA ALA A 154 -3.76 -11.49 2.76
C ALA A 154 -3.25 -12.81 3.36
N ARG A 155 -4.07 -13.86 3.31
CA ARG A 155 -3.69 -15.21 3.76
C ARG A 155 -2.55 -15.79 2.94
N ALA A 156 -2.60 -15.68 1.62
CA ALA A 156 -1.54 -16.16 0.72
C ALA A 156 -0.20 -15.45 0.96
N LEU A 157 -0.22 -14.15 1.28
CA LEU A 157 0.97 -13.39 1.66
C LEU A 157 1.55 -13.90 2.99
N VAL A 158 0.70 -14.15 3.97
CA VAL A 158 1.13 -14.67 5.27
C VAL A 158 1.65 -16.11 5.18
N ASP A 159 1.06 -16.93 4.33
CA ASP A 159 1.56 -18.29 4.04
C ASP A 159 2.95 -18.26 3.36
N ARG A 160 3.31 -17.14 2.71
CA ARG A 160 4.66 -16.85 2.18
C ARG A 160 5.57 -16.17 3.20
N GLY A 161 5.14 -16.04 4.45
CA GLY A 161 5.93 -15.55 5.56
C GLY A 161 5.76 -14.07 5.90
N ALA A 162 4.80 -13.36 5.29
CA ALA A 162 4.59 -11.95 5.61
C ALA A 162 4.36 -11.73 7.11
N GLU A 163 5.04 -10.73 7.66
CA GLU A 163 4.95 -10.25 9.03
C GLU A 163 4.22 -8.90 9.09
N VAL A 164 4.26 -8.17 7.97
CA VAL A 164 3.62 -6.86 7.77
C VAL A 164 2.88 -6.90 6.44
N LEU A 165 1.65 -6.43 6.39
CA LEU A 165 0.92 -6.15 5.15
C LEU A 165 0.90 -4.65 4.91
N VAL A 166 1.33 -4.22 3.72
CA VAL A 166 1.30 -2.83 3.27
C VAL A 166 0.16 -2.66 2.28
N VAL A 167 -0.71 -1.65 2.51
CA VAL A 167 -1.92 -1.42 1.72
C VAL A 167 -2.03 0.06 1.30
N PRO A 168 -1.31 0.50 0.24
CA PRO A 168 -1.58 1.78 -0.41
C PRO A 168 -2.97 1.81 -1.05
N ALA A 169 -3.70 2.91 -0.89
CA ALA A 169 -5.06 3.02 -1.39
C ALA A 169 -5.42 4.43 -1.87
N ALA A 170 -6.27 4.48 -2.89
CA ALA A 170 -7.12 5.60 -3.27
C ALA A 170 -8.57 5.24 -2.90
N TRP A 171 -8.82 5.06 -1.60
CA TRP A 171 -10.09 4.55 -1.08
C TRP A 171 -11.18 5.60 -1.18
N VAL A 172 -12.03 5.49 -2.23
CA VAL A 172 -13.05 6.49 -2.56
C VAL A 172 -13.96 6.79 -1.38
N ALA A 173 -14.14 8.09 -1.08
CA ALA A 173 -15.01 8.55 -0.01
C ALA A 173 -16.49 8.22 -0.28
N GLY A 174 -17.28 8.13 0.77
CA GLY A 174 -18.70 7.86 0.69
C GLY A 174 -19.27 7.20 1.95
N PRO A 175 -20.58 6.94 2.00
CA PRO A 175 -21.21 6.32 3.15
C PRO A 175 -20.56 4.99 3.54
N ARG A 176 -20.24 4.82 4.82
CA ARG A 176 -19.59 3.63 5.41
C ARG A 176 -18.17 3.32 4.90
N LYS A 177 -17.58 4.15 4.04
CA LYS A 177 -16.29 3.84 3.43
C LYS A 177 -15.15 3.84 4.45
N VAL A 178 -15.13 4.80 5.37
CA VAL A 178 -14.16 4.84 6.48
C VAL A 178 -14.34 3.65 7.42
N GLU A 179 -15.60 3.32 7.76
CA GLU A 179 -15.90 2.15 8.60
C GLU A 179 -15.43 0.84 7.94
N HIS A 180 -15.72 0.65 6.64
CA HIS A 180 -15.22 -0.52 5.90
C HIS A 180 -13.70 -0.57 5.88
N TRP A 181 -13.04 0.57 5.67
CA TRP A 181 -11.59 0.68 5.66
C TRP A 181 -10.99 0.20 6.99
N ARG A 182 -11.40 0.83 8.10
CA ARG A 182 -10.96 0.48 9.46
C ARG A 182 -11.22 -0.97 9.80
N THR A 183 -12.44 -1.44 9.53
CA THR A 183 -12.84 -2.82 9.82
C THR A 183 -12.02 -3.83 9.05
N LEU A 184 -11.80 -3.62 7.75
CA LEU A 184 -11.06 -4.55 6.91
C LEU A 184 -9.58 -4.57 7.25
N VAL A 185 -8.95 -3.41 7.50
CA VAL A 185 -7.55 -3.34 7.92
C VAL A 185 -7.32 -4.11 9.22
N ARG A 186 -8.19 -3.88 10.23
CA ARG A 186 -8.14 -4.60 11.49
C ARG A 186 -8.41 -6.10 11.34
N ALA A 187 -9.37 -6.46 10.48
CA ALA A 187 -9.65 -7.87 10.21
C ALA A 187 -8.43 -8.59 9.62
N ARG A 188 -7.72 -7.97 8.66
CA ARG A 188 -6.50 -8.56 8.08
C ARG A 188 -5.39 -8.73 9.11
N ALA A 189 -5.26 -7.79 10.05
CA ALA A 189 -4.31 -7.91 11.16
C ALA A 189 -4.66 -9.07 12.09
N ILE A 190 -5.90 -9.12 12.59
CA ILE A 190 -6.37 -10.08 13.59
C ILE A 190 -6.34 -11.52 13.05
N GLU A 191 -6.96 -11.75 11.89
CA GLU A 191 -7.13 -13.11 11.31
C GLU A 191 -5.81 -13.73 10.85
N ASN A 192 -4.80 -12.88 10.58
CA ASN A 192 -3.48 -13.29 10.11
C ASN A 192 -2.38 -13.13 11.16
N THR A 193 -2.69 -12.53 12.31
CA THR A 193 -1.71 -12.21 13.37
C THR A 193 -0.45 -11.56 12.79
N VAL A 194 -0.65 -10.43 12.08
CA VAL A 194 0.41 -9.63 11.43
C VAL A 194 0.14 -8.13 11.64
N PHE A 195 1.17 -7.30 11.48
CA PHE A 195 0.96 -5.87 11.36
C PHE A 195 0.30 -5.53 10.03
N VAL A 196 -0.51 -4.46 10.00
CA VAL A 196 -1.03 -3.88 8.77
C VAL A 196 -0.73 -2.38 8.77
N ALA A 197 -0.04 -1.91 7.72
CA ALA A 197 0.30 -0.52 7.47
C ALA A 197 -0.47 -0.05 6.22
N ALA A 198 -1.60 0.64 6.43
CA ALA A 198 -2.53 1.00 5.37
C ALA A 198 -2.56 2.52 5.19
N VAL A 199 -2.20 3.01 3.99
CA VAL A 199 -2.18 4.44 3.65
C VAL A 199 -3.21 4.78 2.59
N GLY A 200 -4.08 5.76 2.89
CA GLY A 200 -5.08 6.30 1.98
C GLY A 200 -4.69 7.66 1.40
N GLN A 201 -5.12 7.97 0.19
CA GLN A 201 -5.14 9.35 -0.27
C GLN A 201 -6.15 10.16 0.58
N PRO A 202 -5.87 11.45 0.91
CA PRO A 202 -6.73 12.27 1.75
C PRO A 202 -8.03 12.71 1.03
N GLY A 203 -8.97 13.21 1.81
CA GLY A 203 -10.20 13.82 1.31
C GLY A 203 -9.98 15.09 0.46
N PRO A 204 -11.05 15.59 -0.20
CA PRO A 204 -12.44 15.12 -0.10
C PRO A 204 -12.81 13.95 -1.02
N ARG A 205 -11.99 13.63 -2.04
CA ARG A 205 -12.27 12.57 -3.02
C ARG A 205 -12.10 11.18 -2.42
N TYR A 206 -11.06 11.02 -1.61
CA TYR A 206 -10.75 9.78 -0.93
C TYR A 206 -11.00 9.90 0.56
N SER A 207 -10.90 8.80 1.28
CA SER A 207 -11.34 8.75 2.68
C SER A 207 -10.28 9.23 3.67
N GLY A 208 -9.00 9.30 3.30
CA GLY A 208 -7.93 9.48 4.28
C GLY A 208 -7.86 8.32 5.26
N HIS A 209 -7.76 8.64 6.54
CA HIS A 209 -7.75 7.69 7.66
C HIS A 209 -6.72 6.56 7.51
N SER A 210 -5.50 6.93 7.09
CA SER A 210 -4.37 5.99 7.12
C SER A 210 -4.17 5.45 8.51
N LEU A 211 -3.83 4.16 8.64
CA LEU A 211 -3.67 3.56 9.96
C LEU A 211 -2.63 2.45 9.97
N VAL A 212 -1.99 2.30 11.13
CA VAL A 212 -1.14 1.15 11.47
C VAL A 212 -1.85 0.34 12.54
N VAL A 213 -1.99 -0.96 12.31
CA VAL A 213 -2.68 -1.89 13.21
C VAL A 213 -1.72 -3.00 13.60
N ASP A 214 -1.73 -3.36 14.88
CA ASP A 214 -0.93 -4.44 15.42
C ASP A 214 -1.55 -5.83 15.16
N PRO A 215 -0.84 -6.93 15.41
CA PRO A 215 -1.33 -8.28 15.16
C PRO A 215 -2.57 -8.71 15.97
N LEU A 216 -2.93 -7.99 17.03
CA LEU A 216 -4.14 -8.23 17.83
C LEU A 216 -5.31 -7.33 17.42
N GLY A 217 -5.08 -6.40 16.46
CA GLY A 217 -6.08 -5.50 15.94
C GLY A 217 -6.15 -4.16 16.67
N ASP A 218 -5.20 -3.86 17.55
CA ASP A 218 -5.11 -2.57 18.18
C ASP A 218 -4.52 -1.53 17.21
N VAL A 219 -5.13 -0.33 17.21
CA VAL A 219 -4.67 0.77 16.36
C VAL A 219 -3.46 1.43 17.00
N VAL A 220 -2.29 1.28 16.37
CA VAL A 220 -1.02 1.87 16.83
C VAL A 220 -0.94 3.35 16.46
N ALA A 221 -1.39 3.70 15.25
CA ALA A 221 -1.49 5.06 14.76
C ALA A 221 -2.65 5.17 13.78
N GLU A 222 -3.35 6.29 13.78
CA GLU A 222 -4.43 6.58 12.84
C GLU A 222 -4.45 8.07 12.52
N GLY A 223 -4.64 8.41 11.23
CA GLY A 223 -4.80 9.76 10.74
C GLY A 223 -6.25 10.18 10.56
N GLY A 224 -6.44 11.47 10.27
CA GLY A 224 -7.73 12.06 9.92
C GLY A 224 -8.03 12.01 8.43
N GLU A 225 -8.84 12.95 7.96
CA GLU A 225 -9.21 13.07 6.54
C GLU A 225 -8.18 13.85 5.71
N GLY A 226 -7.40 14.71 6.35
CA GLY A 226 -6.46 15.64 5.70
C GLY A 226 -5.09 15.04 5.38
N PRO A 227 -4.23 15.80 4.66
CA PRO A 227 -2.85 15.40 4.42
C PRO A 227 -2.05 15.35 5.72
N GLU A 228 -1.29 14.26 5.93
CA GLU A 228 -0.41 14.10 7.09
C GLU A 228 0.60 12.96 6.87
N VAL A 229 1.60 12.89 7.73
CA VAL A 229 2.54 11.78 7.81
C VAL A 229 2.37 11.08 9.16
N LEU A 230 2.00 9.81 9.13
CA LEU A 230 1.89 8.98 10.33
C LEU A 230 3.17 8.16 10.49
N ALA A 231 3.76 8.21 11.68
CA ALA A 231 4.92 7.39 12.03
C ALA A 231 4.54 6.32 13.06
N ALA A 232 5.08 5.11 12.89
CA ALA A 232 4.93 4.01 13.83
C ALA A 232 6.21 3.16 13.87
N THR A 233 6.47 2.52 15.01
CA THR A 233 7.52 1.53 15.13
C THR A 233 6.88 0.17 15.37
N LEU A 234 7.13 -0.78 14.47
CA LEU A 234 6.68 -2.15 14.59
C LEU A 234 7.74 -2.96 15.34
N HIS A 235 7.32 -3.69 16.36
CA HIS A 235 8.21 -4.47 17.21
C HIS A 235 8.00 -5.97 16.98
N ARG A 236 9.07 -6.70 16.68
CA ARG A 236 9.00 -8.15 16.42
C ARG A 236 8.54 -8.97 17.63
N ASP A 237 8.82 -8.50 18.83
CA ASP A 237 8.35 -9.14 20.06
C ASP A 237 6.83 -9.05 20.22
N VAL A 238 6.20 -7.95 19.78
CA VAL A 238 4.73 -7.81 19.71
C VAL A 238 4.14 -8.86 18.77
N LEU A 239 4.75 -9.05 17.59
CA LEU A 239 4.33 -10.09 16.64
C LEU A 239 4.46 -11.50 17.22
N ALA A 240 5.59 -11.79 17.85
CA ALA A 240 5.86 -13.09 18.48
C ALA A 240 4.88 -13.37 19.63
N GLU A 241 4.61 -12.37 20.48
CA GLU A 241 3.65 -12.46 21.57
C GLU A 241 2.23 -12.71 21.06
N ALA A 242 1.80 -11.95 20.06
CA ALA A 242 0.48 -12.11 19.46
C ALA A 242 0.27 -13.53 18.90
N ARG A 243 1.25 -14.05 18.17
CA ARG A 243 1.21 -15.42 17.61
C ARG A 243 1.24 -16.51 18.68
N ARG A 244 1.89 -16.25 19.82
CA ARG A 244 1.89 -17.16 20.98
C ARG A 244 0.56 -17.16 21.71
N THR A 245 -0.04 -15.99 21.89
CA THR A 245 -1.32 -15.80 22.60
C THR A 245 -2.50 -16.24 21.72
N ASN A 246 -2.45 -15.95 20.43
CA ASN A 246 -3.46 -16.34 19.44
C ASN A 246 -2.83 -17.17 18.31
N PRO A 247 -2.62 -18.48 18.49
CA PRO A 247 -2.00 -19.35 17.49
C PRO A 247 -2.97 -19.75 16.36
N SER A 248 -3.80 -18.80 15.89
CA SER A 248 -4.85 -19.06 14.90
C SER A 248 -4.30 -19.63 13.58
N LEU A 249 -3.10 -19.19 13.16
CA LEU A 249 -2.44 -19.71 11.95
C LEU A 249 -2.05 -21.19 12.12
N ALA A 250 -1.55 -21.59 13.27
CA ALA A 250 -1.18 -22.97 13.55
C ALA A 250 -2.41 -23.88 13.75
N ASN A 251 -3.54 -23.31 14.15
CA ASN A 251 -4.79 -24.03 14.38
C ASN A 251 -5.64 -24.25 13.13
N ARG A 252 -5.22 -23.72 11.98
CA ARG A 252 -5.94 -23.90 10.70
C ARG A 252 -6.08 -25.37 10.33
N ARG A 253 -7.19 -25.67 9.66
CA ARG A 253 -7.51 -27.02 9.14
C ARG A 253 -7.68 -27.03 7.62
N MET A 254 -7.64 -25.86 6.97
CA MET A 254 -7.74 -25.66 5.51
C MET A 254 -6.56 -24.81 5.03
#